data_132803efdcab84afa21ea86ad09d0f22
#
_entry.id   132803efdcab84afa21ea86ad09d0f22
#
_cell.length_a   1.000
_cell.length_b   1.000
_cell.length_c   1.000
_cell.angle_alpha   90.00
_cell.angle_beta   90.00
_cell.angle_gamma   90.00
#
_symmetry.space_group_name_H-M   'P 1'
#
loop_
_entity.id
_entity.type
_entity.pdbx_description
1 polymer ?
#
loop_
_entity_poly.entity_id
_entity_poly.type
_entity_poly.pdbx_seq_one_letter_code
_entity_poly.pdbx_strand_id
1 'polypeptide(L)'
;MEVMSRKTYIETGKSSPKLFMTADQLSEYEGMSGAHYRSIIREIEKQIKEGRYPETAIGGSPRSVNYYVYRDYMTNRRRLRNRNLKKTVKPFNPAEIAQICPLVREVVVMG
;
A
#
# COMPACT_ATOMS: atom_id res chain seq x y z
N MET A 1 -7.24 26.49 13.35
CA MET A 1 -6.78 26.01 13.03
C MET A 1 -6.68 25.42 12.74
N GLU A 2 -6.71 25.66 12.48
CA GLU A 2 -6.31 25.11 12.11
C GLU A 2 -6.23 24.49 11.70
N VAL A 3 -6.30 24.86 11.67
CA VAL A 3 -6.01 24.26 11.18
C VAL A 3 -6.31 23.67 10.68
N MET A 4 -6.37 23.76 10.48
CA MET A 4 -6.41 23.22 10.00
C MET A 4 -6.49 22.65 9.61
N SER A 5 -6.50 22.95 9.64
CA SER A 5 -6.41 22.35 9.25
C SER A 5 -6.38 21.60 9.04
N ARG A 6 -6.30 21.59 9.21
CA ARG A 6 -6.16 20.85 8.95
C ARG A 6 -6.66 20.24 8.68
N LYS A 7 -6.94 20.31 8.53
CA LYS A 7 -7.28 19.65 8.24
C LYS A 7 -7.86 18.97 7.74
N THR A 8 -8.21 19.01 7.35
CA THR A 8 -8.75 18.34 7.01
C THR A 8 -8.83 17.33 6.62
N TYR A 9 -8.61 17.14 6.48
CA TYR A 9 -8.70 16.05 6.10
C TYR A 9 -9.13 15.13 6.90
N ILE A 10 -9.24 14.76 7.28
CA ILE A 10 -9.43 13.94 8.06
C ILE A 10 -10.72 13.81 8.57
N GLU A 11 -11.51 14.44 8.22
CA GLU A 11 -12.74 14.52 8.67
C GLU A 11 -13.63 13.45 8.38
N THR A 12 -13.36 12.59 7.50
CA THR A 12 -14.19 11.43 7.21
C THR A 12 -14.08 10.39 8.30
N GLY A 13 -13.17 10.58 9.25
CA GLY A 13 -12.95 9.61 10.28
C GLY A 13 -12.03 8.49 9.88
N LYS A 14 -11.63 8.43 8.63
CA LYS A 14 -10.69 7.44 8.19
C LYS A 14 -9.29 7.99 8.27
N SER A 15 -8.36 7.13 8.64
CA SER A 15 -6.96 7.50 8.59
C SER A 15 -6.50 7.61 7.15
N SER A 16 -5.57 8.51 6.91
CA SER A 16 -4.88 8.51 5.63
C SER A 16 -3.99 7.29 5.55
N PRO A 17 -3.73 6.77 4.36
CA PRO A 17 -2.79 5.67 4.26
C PRO A 17 -1.40 6.11 4.67
N LYS A 18 -0.71 5.25 5.35
CA LYS A 18 0.67 5.48 5.79
C LYS A 18 1.60 4.77 4.83
N LEU A 19 2.86 5.16 4.88
CA LEU A 19 3.84 4.52 4.01
C LEU A 19 3.91 3.02 4.26
N PHE A 20 3.82 2.58 5.53
CA PHE A 20 3.74 1.17 5.86
C PHE A 20 2.45 0.90 6.61
N MET A 21 1.75 -0.17 6.22
CA MET A 21 0.46 -0.51 6.81
C MET A 21 0.41 -1.99 7.14
N THR A 22 -0.12 -2.31 8.32
CA THR A 22 -0.39 -3.70 8.70
C THR A 22 -1.71 -4.15 8.07
N ALA A 23 -1.98 -5.45 8.15
CA ALA A 23 -3.25 -5.98 7.66
C ALA A 23 -4.43 -5.32 8.36
N ASP A 24 -4.32 -5.08 9.66
CA ASP A 24 -5.41 -4.45 10.40
C ASP A 24 -5.61 -3.00 9.96
N GLN A 25 -4.53 -2.29 9.70
CA GLN A 25 -4.63 -0.92 9.23
C GLN A 25 -5.24 -0.86 7.83
N LEU A 26 -4.86 -1.80 6.95
CA LEU A 26 -5.45 -1.87 5.62
C LEU A 26 -6.94 -2.21 5.71
N SER A 27 -7.30 -3.11 6.63
CA SER A 27 -8.70 -3.46 6.86
C SER A 27 -9.50 -2.23 7.26
N GLU A 28 -8.95 -1.45 8.17
CA GLU A 28 -9.61 -0.24 8.63
C GLU A 28 -9.72 0.79 7.52
N TYR A 29 -8.68 0.92 6.71
CA TYR A 29 -8.65 1.93 5.67
C TYR A 29 -9.50 1.54 4.46
N GLU A 30 -9.46 0.27 4.03
CA GLU A 30 -10.12 -0.15 2.79
C GLU A 30 -11.36 -1.01 3.00
N GLY A 31 -11.56 -1.57 4.19
CA GLY A 31 -12.85 -2.16 4.53
C GLY A 31 -12.99 -3.67 4.37
N MET A 32 -12.01 -4.37 3.83
CA MET A 32 -12.08 -5.82 3.77
C MET A 32 -11.56 -6.42 5.07
N SER A 33 -11.68 -7.72 5.25
CA SER A 33 -11.27 -8.36 6.49
C SER A 33 -9.76 -8.38 6.65
N GLY A 34 -9.29 -8.44 7.90
CA GLY A 34 -7.86 -8.57 8.16
C GLY A 34 -7.27 -9.82 7.54
N ALA A 35 -8.02 -10.91 7.51
CA ALA A 35 -7.55 -12.14 6.89
C ALA A 35 -7.29 -11.95 5.41
N HIS A 36 -8.11 -11.15 4.74
CA HIS A 36 -7.92 -10.82 3.33
C HIS A 36 -6.56 -10.15 3.13
N TYR A 37 -6.24 -9.15 3.95
CA TYR A 37 -4.98 -8.41 3.79
C TYR A 37 -3.77 -9.23 4.22
N ARG A 38 -3.91 -10.09 5.22
CA ARG A 38 -2.82 -11.00 5.60
C ARG A 38 -2.48 -11.93 4.45
N SER A 39 -3.52 -12.40 3.74
CA SER A 39 -3.31 -13.24 2.57
C SER A 39 -2.56 -12.48 1.47
N ILE A 40 -2.94 -11.22 1.24
CA ILE A 40 -2.28 -10.39 0.24
C ILE A 40 -0.82 -10.13 0.61
N ILE A 41 -0.54 -9.88 1.89
CA ILE A 41 0.83 -9.68 2.33
C ILE A 41 1.67 -10.92 2.06
N ARG A 42 1.10 -12.11 2.26
CA ARG A 42 1.83 -13.34 1.93
C ARG A 42 2.10 -13.47 0.44
N GLU A 43 1.15 -13.03 -0.39
CA GLU A 43 1.38 -13.03 -1.84
C GLU A 43 2.49 -12.07 -2.23
N ILE A 44 2.53 -10.90 -1.57
CA ILE A 44 3.59 -9.93 -1.83
C ILE A 44 4.95 -10.48 -1.39
N GLU A 45 4.98 -11.19 -0.27
CA GLU A 45 6.22 -11.84 0.15
C GLU A 45 6.76 -12.79 -0.91
N LYS A 46 5.87 -13.49 -1.57
CA LYS A 46 6.27 -14.36 -2.66
C LYS A 46 6.89 -13.56 -3.79
N GLN A 47 6.31 -12.40 -4.10
CA GLN A 47 6.86 -11.54 -5.15
C GLN A 47 8.21 -10.94 -4.76
N ILE A 48 8.44 -10.72 -3.47
CA ILE A 48 9.75 -10.31 -3.00
C ILE A 48 10.78 -11.41 -3.29
N LYS A 49 10.42 -12.65 -2.99
CA LYS A 49 11.32 -13.78 -3.25
C LYS A 49 11.60 -13.94 -4.74
N GLU A 50 10.64 -13.59 -5.57
CA GLU A 50 10.81 -13.69 -7.02
C GLU A 50 11.51 -12.48 -7.62
N GLY A 51 11.82 -11.48 -6.81
CA GLY A 51 12.63 -10.35 -7.25
C GLY A 51 11.88 -9.13 -7.73
N ARG A 52 10.54 -9.14 -7.67
CA ARG A 52 9.79 -7.98 -8.13
C ARG A 52 9.89 -6.80 -7.17
N TYR A 53 9.88 -7.06 -5.86
CA TYR A 53 9.92 -6.01 -4.86
C TYR A 53 11.15 -6.20 -3.98
N PRO A 54 11.66 -5.10 -3.40
CA PRO A 54 12.81 -5.20 -2.50
C PRO A 54 12.41 -5.86 -1.18
N GLU A 55 13.39 -6.42 -0.50
CA GLU A 55 13.14 -7.07 0.79
C GLU A 55 12.59 -6.10 1.83
N THR A 56 12.90 -4.82 1.67
CA THR A 56 12.42 -3.80 2.59
C THR A 56 10.95 -3.48 2.41
N ALA A 57 10.29 -4.08 1.42
CA ALA A 57 8.87 -3.82 1.17
C ALA A 57 7.98 -4.28 2.32
N ILE A 58 8.43 -5.26 3.10
CA ILE A 58 7.68 -5.74 4.26
C ILE A 58 8.60 -5.73 5.46
N GLY A 59 8.08 -5.30 6.60
CA GLY A 59 8.87 -5.30 7.83
C GLY A 59 7.99 -5.14 9.05
N GLY A 60 8.64 -5.15 10.20
CA GLY A 60 7.97 -4.89 11.46
C GLY A 60 7.29 -6.09 12.08
N SER A 61 6.80 -5.87 13.29
CA SER A 61 6.03 -6.86 14.04
C SER A 61 4.94 -6.11 14.81
N PRO A 62 3.69 -6.23 14.39
CA PRO A 62 3.19 -7.09 13.29
C PRO A 62 3.71 -6.62 11.94
N ARG A 63 3.67 -7.52 10.97
CA ARG A 63 4.18 -7.20 9.65
C ARG A 63 3.39 -6.11 8.98
N SER A 64 4.10 -5.18 8.38
CA SER A 64 3.50 -4.12 7.59
C SER A 64 4.09 -4.13 6.19
N VAL A 65 3.33 -3.66 5.23
CA VAL A 65 3.73 -3.64 3.84
C VAL A 65 3.82 -2.19 3.37
N ASN A 66 4.81 -1.91 2.55
CA ASN A 66 4.94 -0.61 1.92
C ASN A 66 3.69 -0.36 1.08
N TYR A 67 3.03 0.77 1.28
CA TYR A 67 1.75 1.03 0.64
C TYR A 67 1.87 1.11 -0.88
N TYR A 68 2.97 1.63 -1.41
CA TYR A 68 3.15 1.68 -2.86
C TYR A 68 3.34 0.29 -3.45
N VAL A 69 4.04 -0.59 -2.73
CA VAL A 69 4.16 -1.99 -3.13
C VAL A 69 2.77 -2.64 -3.13
N TYR A 70 2.00 -2.38 -2.08
CA TYR A 70 0.64 -2.90 -1.98
C TYR A 70 -0.20 -2.44 -3.18
N ARG A 71 -0.15 -1.17 -3.52
CA ARG A 71 -0.94 -0.65 -4.64
C ARG A 71 -0.48 -1.23 -5.97
N ASP A 72 0.83 -1.36 -6.16
CA ASP A 72 1.34 -1.98 -7.37
C ASP A 72 0.87 -3.44 -7.46
N TYR A 73 0.95 -4.17 -6.34
CA TYR A 73 0.53 -5.55 -6.34
C TYR A 73 -0.96 -5.68 -6.65
N MET A 74 -1.79 -4.87 -6.02
CA MET A 74 -3.23 -4.94 -6.25
C MET A 74 -3.60 -4.57 -7.68
N THR A 75 -2.88 -3.64 -8.27
CA THR A 75 -3.10 -3.26 -9.67
C THR A 75 -2.77 -4.41 -10.61
N ASN A 76 -1.73 -5.16 -10.30
CA ASN A 76 -1.21 -6.20 -11.20
C ASN A 76 -1.48 -7.62 -10.72
N ARG A 77 -2.23 -7.77 -9.62
CA ARG A 77 -2.39 -9.05 -8.93
C ARG A 77 -2.82 -10.17 -9.86
N ARG A 78 -3.83 -9.88 -10.68
CA ARG A 78 -4.37 -10.89 -11.57
C ARG A 78 -3.30 -11.43 -12.52
N ARG A 79 -2.52 -10.53 -13.10
CA ARG A 79 -1.46 -10.93 -14.04
C ARG A 79 -0.31 -11.61 -13.33
N LEU A 80 0.05 -11.10 -12.14
CA LEU A 80 1.16 -11.68 -11.40
C LEU A 80 0.85 -13.09 -10.91
N ARG A 81 -0.44 -13.41 -10.75
CA ARG A 81 -0.85 -14.75 -10.34
C ARG A 81 -1.01 -15.70 -11.54
N ASN A 82 -0.92 -15.18 -12.75
CA ASN A 82 -1.06 -15.97 -13.96
C ASN A 82 0.31 -16.17 -14.59
N ARG A 83 0.75 -17.44 -14.66
CA ARG A 83 2.09 -17.75 -15.16
C ARG A 83 2.33 -17.17 -16.55
N ASN A 84 1.33 -17.18 -17.42
CA ASN A 84 1.49 -16.72 -18.79
C ASN A 84 1.50 -15.19 -18.91
N LEU A 85 0.76 -14.50 -18.03
CA LEU A 85 0.64 -13.04 -18.10
C LEU A 85 1.68 -12.33 -17.25
N LYS A 86 2.32 -13.05 -16.34
CA LYS A 86 3.28 -12.47 -15.42
C LYS A 86 4.40 -11.73 -16.15
N LYS A 87 4.82 -12.25 -17.28
CA LYS A 87 5.90 -11.65 -18.05
C LYS A 87 5.52 -10.32 -18.69
N THR A 88 4.22 -10.03 -18.78
CA THR A 88 3.75 -8.80 -19.40
C THR A 88 3.67 -7.63 -18.42
N VAL A 89 3.89 -7.88 -17.13
CA VAL A 89 3.78 -6.84 -16.12
C VAL A 89 5.09 -6.05 -16.06
N LYS A 90 4.98 -4.73 -16.10
CA LYS A 90 6.17 -3.89 -15.99
C LYS A 90 6.84 -4.06 -14.66
N PRO A 91 8.16 -3.87 -14.58
CA PRO A 91 8.84 -3.88 -13.29
C PRO A 91 8.25 -2.83 -12.35
N PHE A 92 8.34 -3.10 -11.06
CA PHE A 92 7.86 -2.17 -10.06
C PHE A 92 8.62 -0.86 -10.12
N ASN A 93 7.89 0.25 -10.17
CA ASN A 93 8.48 1.58 -10.18
C ASN A 93 7.73 2.43 -9.16
N PRO A 94 8.30 2.63 -7.98
CA PRO A 94 7.60 3.37 -6.95
C PRO A 94 7.28 4.82 -7.32
N ALA A 95 8.08 5.43 -8.19
CA ALA A 95 7.81 6.80 -8.59
C ALA A 95 6.52 6.90 -9.42
N GLU A 96 6.29 5.91 -10.30
CA GLU A 96 5.06 5.90 -11.07
C GLU A 96 3.85 5.68 -10.19
N ILE A 97 3.97 4.76 -9.23
CA ILE A 97 2.85 4.49 -8.34
C ILE A 97 2.55 5.72 -7.48
N ALA A 98 3.56 6.44 -7.06
CA ALA A 98 3.37 7.63 -6.26
C ALA A 98 2.61 8.72 -7.01
N GLN A 99 2.76 8.77 -8.34
CA GLN A 99 2.05 9.76 -9.13
C GLN A 99 0.56 9.49 -9.20
N ILE A 100 0.17 8.22 -9.27
CA ILE A 100 -1.24 7.88 -9.40
C ILE A 100 -1.88 7.61 -8.06
N CYS A 101 -1.11 7.42 -7.01
CA CYS A 101 -1.63 7.13 -5.69
C CYS A 101 -0.76 7.79 -4.63
N PRO A 102 -0.72 9.14 -4.60
CA PRO A 102 0.12 9.81 -3.62
C PRO A 102 -0.40 9.60 -2.22
N LEU A 103 0.52 9.46 -1.26
CA LEU A 103 0.13 9.39 0.14
C LEU A 103 -0.23 10.78 0.62
N VAL A 104 -1.25 10.85 1.46
CA VAL A 104 -1.65 12.10 2.04
C VAL A 104 -0.66 12.46 3.14
N ARG A 105 -0.08 13.69 3.04
CA ARG A 105 0.77 14.15 4.07
C ARG A 105 0.05 15.13 4.87
N GLU A 106 0.36 15.16 6.02
CA GLU A 106 -0.19 16.11 6.71
C GLU A 106 0.30 17.33 6.46
N VAL A 107 -0.14 17.90 6.11
CA VAL A 107 0.30 18.79 5.65
C VAL A 107 0.18 19.80 6.23
N VAL A 108 0.43 20.23 6.40
CA VAL A 108 0.39 20.95 6.89
C VAL A 108 -0.01 22.00 6.68
N VAL A 109 -0.42 22.36 6.95
CA VAL A 109 -0.74 23.05 6.70
C VAL A 109 -0.75 24.00 7.07
N MET A 110 -0.83 24.53 7.10
CA MET A 110 -0.71 25.24 7.42
C MET A 110 -0.89 26.08 7.52
N GLY A 111 -1.10 26.32 7.60
CA GLY A 111 -1.31 26.89 7.53
C GLY A 111 -1.33 27.07 7.40
#